data_b81af279d0248c7607339d32d93c0f42
#
_entry.id   b81af279d0248c7607339d32d93c0f42
#
_cell.length_a   1.000
_cell.length_b   1.000
_cell.length_c   1.000
_cell.angle_alpha   90.00
_cell.angle_beta   90.00
_cell.angle_gamma   90.00
#
_symmetry.space_group_name_H-M   'P 1'
#
loop_
_entity.id
_entity.type
_entity.pdbx_description
1 polymer ?
#
loop_
_entity_poly.entity_id
_entity_poly.type
_entity_poly.pdbx_seq_one_letter_code
_entity_poly.pdbx_strand_id
1 'polypeptide(L)' 'MYPRVRIHMDRLRRNLDACAGIIQKVPGCTLMIVTKGVCAYPPIVRMLTEHPGVDFLADSRIQNLKSYAAQARQAGKQTV' A
#
# COMPACT_ATOMS: atom_id res chain seq x y z
N MET A 1 -22.31 17.41 -13.92
CA MET A 1 -21.13 16.57 -14.17
C MET A 1 -20.43 16.28 -12.86
N TYR A 2 -20.23 15.02 -12.56
CA TYR A 2 -19.54 14.62 -11.34
C TYR A 2 -18.06 14.38 -11.65
N PRO A 3 -17.14 14.86 -10.80
CA PRO A 3 -15.73 14.54 -10.97
C PRO A 3 -15.51 13.03 -10.84
N ARG A 4 -14.61 12.49 -11.65
CA ARG A 4 -14.26 11.08 -11.63
C ARG A 4 -12.78 10.93 -11.36
N VAL A 5 -12.44 9.99 -10.49
CA VAL A 5 -11.06 9.57 -10.29
C VAL A 5 -10.90 8.20 -10.96
N ARG A 6 -9.97 8.14 -11.90
CA ARG A 6 -9.68 6.89 -12.60
C ARG A 6 -8.38 6.33 -12.07
N ILE A 7 -8.42 5.07 -11.60
CA ILE A 7 -7.26 4.40 -11.04
C ILE A 7 -6.81 3.31 -11.99
N HIS A 8 -5.56 3.42 -12.46
CA HIS A 8 -4.95 2.41 -13.32
C HIS A 8 -4.15 1.43 -12.46
N MET A 9 -4.77 0.32 -12.07
CA MET A 9 -4.16 -0.64 -11.13
C MET A 9 -2.87 -1.25 -11.68
N ASP A 10 -2.81 -1.52 -12.98
CA ASP A 10 -1.60 -2.07 -13.61
C ASP A 10 -0.42 -1.10 -13.58
N ARG A 11 -0.69 0.19 -13.81
CA ARG A 11 0.33 1.22 -13.73
C ARG A 11 0.80 1.43 -12.30
N LEU A 12 -0.14 1.40 -11.36
CA LEU A 12 0.15 1.54 -9.93
C LEU A 12 1.04 0.38 -9.48
N ARG A 13 0.74 -0.84 -9.92
CA ARG A 13 1.56 -2.02 -9.61
C ARG A 13 2.97 -1.89 -10.17
N ARG A 14 3.11 -1.42 -11.42
CA ARG A 14 4.43 -1.22 -12.03
C ARG A 14 5.24 -0.18 -11.28
N ASN A 15 4.61 0.90 -10.84
CA ASN A 15 5.27 1.92 -10.03
C ASN A 15 5.72 1.34 -8.69
N LEU A 16 4.88 0.54 -8.07
CA LEU A 16 5.19 -0.13 -6.81
C LEU A 16 6.36 -1.10 -6.99
N ASP A 17 6.36 -1.88 -8.06
CA ASP A 17 7.46 -2.79 -8.39
C ASP A 17 8.77 -2.02 -8.55
N ALA A 18 8.74 -0.88 -9.24
CA ALA A 18 9.92 -0.05 -9.44
C ALA A 18 10.45 0.51 -8.12
N CYS A 19 9.56 1.01 -7.26
CA CYS A 19 9.94 1.51 -5.94
C CYS A 19 10.54 0.41 -5.07
N ALA A 20 9.91 -0.75 -5.04
CA ALA A 20 10.40 -1.89 -4.27
C ALA A 20 11.77 -2.34 -4.76
N GLY A 21 11.99 -2.34 -6.08
CA GLY A 21 13.27 -2.70 -6.67
C GLY A 21 14.38 -1.75 -6.26
N ILE A 22 14.10 -0.45 -6.17
CA ILE A 22 15.07 0.55 -5.73
C ILE A 22 15.41 0.34 -4.25
N ILE A 23 14.40 0.13 -3.40
CA ILE A 23 14.59 -0.05 -1.96
C ILE A 23 15.40 -1.31 -1.66
N GLN A 24 15.17 -2.39 -2.39
CA GLN A 24 15.90 -3.65 -2.19
C GLN A 24 17.41 -3.51 -2.44
N LYS A 25 17.82 -2.53 -3.23
CA LYS A 25 19.24 -2.28 -3.50
C LYS A 25 19.95 -1.53 -2.36
N VAL A 26 19.20 -1.01 -1.39
CA VAL A 26 19.76 -0.25 -0.27
C VAL A 26 19.65 -1.10 0.99
N PRO A 27 20.79 -1.59 1.54
CA PRO A 27 20.77 -2.42 2.74
C PRO A 27 20.12 -1.70 3.93
N GLY A 28 19.29 -2.40 4.68
CA GLY A 28 18.66 -1.87 5.88
C GLY A 28 17.44 -1.00 5.64
N CYS A 29 17.00 -0.85 4.38
CA CYS A 29 15.80 -0.07 4.05
C CYS A 29 14.60 -0.98 3.88
N THR A 30 13.44 -0.48 4.31
CA THR A 30 12.14 -1.14 4.12
C THR A 30 11.19 -0.17 3.42
N LEU A 31 10.13 -0.70 2.82
CA LEU A 31 9.15 0.11 2.09
C LEU A 31 7.87 0.22 2.90
N MET A 32 7.50 1.46 3.21
CA MET A 32 6.24 1.79 3.87
C MET A 32 5.37 2.59 2.91
N ILE A 33 4.13 2.13 2.72
CA ILE A 33 3.17 2.81 1.85
C ILE A 33 2.08 3.46 2.69
N VAL A 34 1.84 4.73 2.44
CA VAL A 34 0.80 5.49 3.13
C VAL A 34 -0.48 5.49 2.31
N THR A 35 -1.58 5.04 2.91
CA THR A 35 -2.85 4.82 2.21
C THR A 35 -3.82 6.00 2.32
N LYS A 36 -3.47 7.07 3.03
CA LYS A 36 -4.40 8.19 3.28
C LYS A 36 -4.82 8.90 2.00
N GLY A 37 -3.95 8.97 1.00
CA GLY A 37 -4.24 9.68 -0.25
C GLY A 37 -5.35 9.05 -1.08
N VAL A 38 -5.63 7.77 -0.84
CA VAL A 38 -6.68 7.01 -1.54
C VAL A 38 -7.75 6.51 -0.58
N CYS A 39 -7.78 7.03 0.64
CA CYS A 39 -8.75 6.68 1.69
C CYS A 39 -8.83 5.16 1.92
N ALA A 40 -7.70 4.48 1.86
CA ALA A 40 -7.60 3.02 2.04
C ALA A 40 -8.54 2.25 1.08
N TYR A 41 -8.60 2.68 -0.19
CA TYR A 41 -9.46 2.05 -1.20
C TYR A 41 -9.15 0.54 -1.29
N PRO A 42 -10.16 -0.34 -1.09
CA PRO A 42 -9.89 -1.78 -0.90
C PRO A 42 -9.08 -2.47 -2.00
N PRO A 43 -9.32 -2.25 -3.31
CA PRO A 43 -8.48 -2.89 -4.33
C PRO A 43 -7.01 -2.49 -4.25
N ILE A 44 -6.72 -1.24 -3.90
CA ILE A 44 -5.33 -0.77 -3.74
C ILE A 44 -4.73 -1.41 -2.50
N VAL A 45 -5.45 -1.43 -1.38
CA VAL A 45 -4.98 -2.06 -0.14
C VAL A 45 -4.66 -3.54 -0.38
N ARG A 46 -5.54 -4.24 -1.11
CA ARG A 46 -5.31 -5.65 -1.44
C ARG A 46 -4.01 -5.83 -2.22
N MET A 47 -3.78 -5.01 -3.23
CA MET A 47 -2.55 -5.06 -4.02
C MET A 47 -1.32 -4.83 -3.13
N LEU A 48 -1.39 -3.86 -2.22
CA LEU A 48 -0.28 -3.56 -1.31
C LEU A 48 -0.03 -4.71 -0.34
N THR A 49 -1.07 -5.33 0.20
CA THR A 49 -0.92 -6.44 1.14
C THR A 49 -0.36 -7.69 0.45
N GLU A 50 -0.62 -7.86 -0.82
CA GLU A 50 -0.14 -9.01 -1.59
C GLU A 50 1.26 -8.79 -2.16
N HIS A 51 1.76 -7.56 -2.18
CA HIS A 51 3.05 -7.24 -2.78
C HIS A 51 4.20 -7.60 -1.83
N PRO A 52 5.14 -8.46 -2.26
CA PRO A 52 6.23 -8.92 -1.38
C PRO A 52 7.23 -7.82 -1.00
N GLY A 53 7.33 -6.76 -1.79
CA GLY A 53 8.25 -5.65 -1.52
C GLY A 53 7.73 -4.61 -0.54
N VAL A 54 6.46 -4.70 -0.11
CA VAL A 54 5.86 -3.78 0.85
C VAL A 54 5.95 -4.38 2.25
N ASP A 55 6.58 -3.66 3.17
CA ASP A 55 6.78 -4.13 4.54
C ASP A 55 5.78 -3.53 5.51
N PHE A 56 5.41 -2.27 5.31
CA PHE A 56 4.53 -1.55 6.22
C PHE A 56 3.43 -0.84 5.46
N LEU A 57 2.25 -0.79 6.06
CA LEU A 57 1.14 0.04 5.62
C LEU A 57 0.87 1.08 6.70
N ALA A 58 0.73 2.34 6.32
CA ALA A 58 0.55 3.44 7.26
C ALA A 58 -0.63 4.31 6.84
N ASP A 59 -1.31 4.87 7.83
CA ASP A 59 -2.34 5.87 7.61
C ASP A 59 -2.46 6.76 8.84
N SER A 60 -2.75 8.02 8.62
CA SER A 60 -2.98 8.97 9.73
C SER A 60 -4.40 8.84 10.31
N ARG A 61 -5.30 8.13 9.62
CA ARG A 61 -6.67 7.92 10.07
C ARG A 61 -6.83 6.53 10.65
N ILE A 62 -7.24 6.47 11.92
CA ILE A 62 -7.42 5.19 12.62
C ILE A 62 -8.47 4.34 11.93
N GLN A 63 -9.54 4.94 11.41
CA GLN A 63 -10.58 4.21 10.71
C GLN A 63 -10.06 3.48 9.48
N ASN A 64 -9.15 4.12 8.71
CA ASN A 64 -8.52 3.48 7.57
C ASN A 64 -7.66 2.29 8.01
N LEU A 65 -6.86 2.46 9.05
CA LEU A 65 -6.04 1.37 9.59
C LEU A 65 -6.90 0.20 10.05
N LYS A 66 -7.99 0.49 10.78
CA LYS A 66 -8.90 -0.56 11.26
C LYS A 66 -9.54 -1.33 10.11
N SER A 67 -9.77 -0.68 8.96
CA SER A 67 -10.43 -1.33 7.83
C SER A 67 -9.60 -2.45 7.23
N TYR A 68 -8.27 -2.43 7.38
CA TYR A 68 -7.41 -3.41 6.74
C TYR A 68 -6.35 -4.05 7.65
N ALA A 69 -6.32 -3.70 8.95
CA ALA A 69 -5.26 -4.18 9.85
C ALA A 69 -5.18 -5.70 9.91
N ALA A 70 -6.33 -6.38 9.98
CA ALA A 70 -6.37 -7.84 10.03
C ALA A 70 -5.84 -8.45 8.73
N GLN A 71 -6.22 -7.90 7.58
CA GLN A 71 -5.76 -8.37 6.27
C GLN A 71 -4.25 -8.18 6.14
N ALA A 72 -3.72 -7.02 6.54
CA ALA A 72 -2.30 -6.74 6.50
C ALA A 72 -1.52 -7.72 7.38
N ARG A 73 -2.02 -7.98 8.60
CA ARG A 73 -1.38 -8.90 9.53
C ARG A 73 -1.32 -10.30 8.96
N GLN A 74 -2.40 -10.78 8.33
CA GLN A 74 -2.44 -12.10 7.71
C GLN A 74 -1.44 -12.22 6.57
N ALA A 75 -1.14 -11.12 5.88
CA ALA A 75 -0.16 -11.08 4.81
C ALA A 75 1.27 -10.85 5.31
N GLY A 76 1.48 -10.78 6.63
CA GLY A 76 2.80 -10.55 7.22
C GLY A 76 3.25 -9.09 7.19
N LYS A 77 2.34 -8.15 6.93
CA LYS A 77 2.64 -6.72 6.91
C LYS A 77 2.38 -6.11 8.28
N GLN A 78 3.13 -5.06 8.61
CA GLN A 78 2.89 -4.29 9.82
C GLN A 78 2.15 -3.01 9.47
N THR A 79 1.29 -2.56 10.40
CA THR A 79 0.55 -1.30 10.27
C THR A 79 1.15 -0.26 11.21
N VAL A 80 1.18 0.97 10.75
CA VAL A 80 1.73 2.09 11.51
C VAL A 80 0.75 3.25 11.58
#